data_67340ac5258cea9ac5da683f287a4a9e
#
_entry.id   67340ac5258cea9ac5da683f287a4a9e
#
_cell.length_a   1.000
_cell.length_b   1.000
_cell.length_c   1.000
_cell.angle_alpha   90.00
_cell.angle_beta   90.00
_cell.angle_gamma   90.00
#
_symmetry.space_group_name_H-M   'P 1'
#
loop_
_entity.id
_entity.type
_entity.pdbx_description
1 polymer ?
#
loop_
_entity_poly.entity_id
_entity_poly.type
_entity_poly.pdbx_seq_one_letter_code
_entity_poly.pdbx_strand_id
1 'polypeptide(L)'
;MTAAEIKGLLSQNPDAVRFLKKIVRHAVVDEVMPRKIILGPDLDDKSLFYLLNRFLSGCCFSENGKYAAKIPDEMRSASYWDPLVEAIGYEPKTDTDAIASVLSAETIKRLKILFPDERKVISDLAEKGLIRSFVGADKDRSAQYLKVFKAFVNLRQETCTTLSQLGSDVFNDSKALRNGILLGQLDKLLRTAYDQPDLSVSELHANCGIVDNPYTSHVVVFAPFRFTTSDGISYDYPQRLFQAGQAAVLPWETVQRIRDIQTDRALTLVTSENAAPFLALVKTSSPTLYTEGYPNGAVRVLLHHFDKAGAHAVHSGDTDLDGYRIAEQISRFITFDGLYHHGRVTTLPHKPLSDAQRSRLESFIGRHPDFRFTNELRHVLLHGWVEQESFGWASPAGMQE
;
A
#
# COMPACT_ATOMS: atom_id res chain seq x y z
N MET A 1 25.17 37.99 30.40
CA MET A 1 23.86 37.81 31.06
C MET A 1 23.93 36.60 31.96
N THR A 2 23.45 36.72 33.19
CA THR A 2 23.37 35.59 34.11
C THR A 2 22.15 34.71 33.83
N ALA A 3 22.13 33.47 34.28
CA ALA A 3 20.99 32.56 34.11
C ALA A 3 19.70 33.15 34.70
N ALA A 4 19.78 33.90 35.81
CA ALA A 4 18.64 34.55 36.44
C ALA A 4 18.05 35.68 35.58
N GLU A 5 18.89 36.51 34.97
CA GLU A 5 18.45 37.55 34.02
C GLU A 5 17.80 36.96 32.78
N ILE A 6 18.35 35.86 32.23
CA ILE A 6 17.81 35.14 31.09
C ILE A 6 16.44 34.56 31.45
N LYS A 7 16.31 33.94 32.65
CA LYS A 7 15.05 33.35 33.12
C LYS A 7 13.96 34.39 33.26
N GLY A 8 14.27 35.60 33.73
CA GLY A 8 13.34 36.72 33.82
C GLY A 8 12.81 37.18 32.43
N LEU A 9 13.70 37.25 31.44
CA LEU A 9 13.31 37.60 30.07
C LEU A 9 12.48 36.50 29.39
N LEU A 10 12.80 35.24 29.61
CA LEU A 10 12.11 34.10 29.03
C LEU A 10 10.72 33.88 29.64
N SER A 11 10.50 34.22 30.91
CA SER A 11 9.18 34.15 31.52
C SER A 11 8.15 35.06 30.85
N GLN A 12 8.59 36.14 30.26
CA GLN A 12 7.76 37.10 29.51
C GLN A 12 7.57 36.68 28.01
N ASN A 13 8.37 35.75 27.55
CA ASN A 13 8.42 35.32 26.15
C ASN A 13 8.59 33.80 26.02
N PRO A 14 7.58 33.00 26.37
CA PRO A 14 7.70 31.53 26.43
C PRO A 14 8.02 30.90 25.05
N ASP A 15 7.58 31.55 23.95
CA ASP A 15 7.87 31.05 22.59
C ASP A 15 9.36 31.11 22.24
N ALA A 16 10.12 32.07 22.81
CA ALA A 16 11.56 32.16 22.61
C ALA A 16 12.29 30.89 23.11
N VAL A 17 11.79 30.26 24.15
CA VAL A 17 12.37 29.01 24.71
C VAL A 17 12.40 27.91 23.65
N ARG A 18 11.38 27.78 22.80
CA ARG A 18 11.31 26.79 21.72
C ARG A 18 12.47 26.95 20.72
N PHE A 19 12.78 28.16 20.32
CA PHE A 19 13.86 28.45 19.37
C PHE A 19 15.22 28.33 20.02
N LEU A 20 15.39 28.83 21.25
CA LEU A 20 16.61 28.74 21.98
C LEU A 20 16.98 27.28 22.33
N LYS A 21 16.02 26.42 22.60
CA LYS A 21 16.23 24.96 22.74
C LYS A 21 16.87 24.33 21.50
N LYS A 22 16.55 24.79 20.29
CA LYS A 22 17.22 24.31 19.07
C LYS A 22 18.70 24.71 19.03
N ILE A 23 19.02 25.90 19.52
CA ILE A 23 20.36 26.44 19.53
C ILE A 23 21.23 25.72 20.60
N VAL A 24 20.75 25.65 21.84
CA VAL A 24 21.51 25.01 22.93
C VAL A 24 21.67 23.51 22.75
N ARG A 25 20.78 22.87 21.99
CA ARG A 25 20.91 21.45 21.62
C ARG A 25 22.28 21.17 20.99
N HIS A 26 22.74 22.01 20.10
CA HIS A 26 24.04 21.83 19.45
C HIS A 26 25.18 21.99 20.46
N ALA A 27 25.07 22.91 21.45
CA ALA A 27 26.08 23.06 22.49
C ALA A 27 26.15 21.85 23.42
N VAL A 28 24.99 21.26 23.78
CA VAL A 28 24.92 20.16 24.76
C VAL A 28 25.15 18.79 24.15
N VAL A 29 24.68 18.56 22.88
CA VAL A 29 24.74 17.25 22.24
C VAL A 29 25.93 17.10 21.31
N ASP A 30 26.22 18.16 20.53
CA ASP A 30 27.28 18.09 19.48
C ASP A 30 28.62 18.61 19.99
N GLU A 31 28.67 19.18 21.22
CA GLU A 31 29.83 19.80 21.87
C GLU A 31 30.50 20.94 21.07
N VAL A 32 30.07 21.16 19.83
CA VAL A 32 30.54 22.22 18.92
C VAL A 32 29.39 22.87 18.21
N MET A 33 29.21 24.17 18.36
CA MET A 33 28.17 24.92 17.66
C MET A 33 28.47 25.05 16.18
N PRO A 34 27.46 24.78 15.28
CA PRO A 34 27.62 25.01 13.87
C PRO A 34 27.71 26.50 13.56
N ARG A 35 28.34 26.87 12.42
CA ARG A 35 28.46 28.28 12.00
C ARG A 35 27.13 28.92 11.65
N LYS A 36 26.13 28.14 11.29
CA LYS A 36 24.77 28.60 10.93
C LYS A 36 23.72 27.62 11.43
N ILE A 37 22.66 28.14 12.05
CA ILE A 37 21.54 27.38 12.56
C ILE A 37 20.26 27.92 11.91
N ILE A 38 19.43 27.04 11.31
CA ILE A 38 18.13 27.42 10.75
C ILE A 38 17.08 27.35 11.85
N LEU A 39 16.47 28.49 12.16
CA LEU A 39 15.45 28.60 13.21
C LEU A 39 14.05 28.20 12.69
N GLY A 40 13.76 28.39 11.41
CA GLY A 40 12.50 28.00 10.75
C GLY A 40 11.73 29.20 10.16
N PRO A 41 10.62 28.96 9.49
CA PRO A 41 9.79 30.01 8.89
C PRO A 41 8.83 30.71 9.89
N ASP A 42 8.62 30.14 11.09
CA ASP A 42 7.53 30.49 12.00
C ASP A 42 7.88 31.67 12.95
N LEU A 43 8.77 32.57 12.57
CA LEU A 43 9.10 33.77 13.35
C LEU A 43 8.29 34.97 12.79
N ASP A 44 6.95 34.87 12.79
CA ASP A 44 6.06 35.95 12.32
C ASP A 44 6.01 37.15 13.29
N ASP A 45 6.48 36.98 14.52
CA ASP A 45 6.56 38.03 15.52
C ASP A 45 7.92 38.72 15.48
N LYS A 46 7.91 40.00 15.05
CA LYS A 46 9.10 40.85 15.04
C LYS A 46 9.71 40.98 16.45
N SER A 47 8.90 41.01 17.50
CA SER A 47 9.36 41.09 18.89
C SER A 47 10.17 39.87 19.29
N LEU A 48 9.74 38.68 18.88
CA LEU A 48 10.48 37.43 19.09
C LEU A 48 11.82 37.42 18.34
N PHE A 49 11.84 37.91 17.11
CA PHE A 49 13.07 38.06 16.34
C PHE A 49 14.08 38.99 17.01
N TYR A 50 13.64 40.15 17.51
CA TYR A 50 14.49 41.07 18.25
C TYR A 50 14.98 40.48 19.57
N LEU A 51 14.16 39.72 20.27
CA LEU A 51 14.56 39.04 21.49
C LEU A 51 15.64 37.98 21.22
N LEU A 52 15.44 37.14 20.21
CA LEU A 52 16.43 36.13 19.83
C LEU A 52 17.74 36.78 19.38
N ASN A 53 17.67 37.89 18.66
CA ASN A 53 18.82 38.63 18.19
C ASN A 53 19.62 39.24 19.36
N ARG A 54 18.97 39.60 20.48
CA ARG A 54 19.61 40.03 21.71
C ARG A 54 20.37 38.89 22.36
N PHE A 55 19.83 37.68 22.45
CA PHE A 55 20.54 36.52 22.98
C PHE A 55 21.72 36.08 22.13
N LEU A 56 21.61 36.28 20.82
CA LEU A 56 22.60 35.87 19.82
C LEU A 56 23.50 37.03 19.37
N SER A 57 23.54 38.12 20.15
CA SER A 57 24.43 39.27 19.89
C SER A 57 24.32 39.84 18.47
N GLY A 58 23.12 39.95 17.95
CA GLY A 58 22.87 40.49 16.62
C GLY A 58 23.10 39.50 15.44
N CYS A 59 23.18 38.21 15.72
CA CYS A 59 23.54 37.20 14.75
C CYS A 59 22.33 36.61 13.98
N CYS A 60 21.08 36.99 14.31
CA CYS A 60 19.88 36.52 13.60
C CYS A 60 19.64 37.31 12.31
N PHE A 61 19.29 36.62 11.25
CA PHE A 61 18.96 37.18 9.94
C PHE A 61 17.87 36.40 9.23
N SER A 62 17.26 37.02 8.21
CA SER A 62 16.27 36.35 7.35
C SER A 62 16.92 36.09 5.99
N GLU A 63 16.76 34.86 5.48
CA GLU A 63 17.26 34.45 4.16
C GLU A 63 16.25 33.50 3.50
N ASN A 64 15.79 33.84 2.29
CA ASN A 64 14.85 33.03 1.52
C ASN A 64 13.57 32.64 2.30
N GLY A 65 13.00 33.56 3.06
CA GLY A 65 11.79 33.33 3.86
C GLY A 65 11.99 32.47 5.11
N LYS A 66 13.26 32.17 5.47
CA LYS A 66 13.60 31.43 6.69
C LYS A 66 14.46 32.31 7.60
N TYR A 67 14.23 32.18 8.90
CA TYR A 67 15.08 32.81 9.88
C TYR A 67 16.26 31.89 10.24
N ALA A 68 17.43 32.46 10.36
CA ALA A 68 18.68 31.77 10.68
C ALA A 68 19.50 32.57 11.65
N ALA A 69 20.35 31.90 12.44
CA ALA A 69 21.35 32.49 13.28
C ALA A 69 22.76 32.12 12.77
N LYS A 70 23.62 33.12 12.59
CA LYS A 70 25.06 32.94 12.33
C LYS A 70 25.78 32.95 13.66
N ILE A 71 26.51 31.90 13.99
CA ILE A 71 27.22 31.76 15.28
C ILE A 71 28.67 32.19 15.06
N PRO A 72 29.11 33.30 15.70
CA PRO A 72 30.49 33.74 15.68
C PRO A 72 31.43 32.69 16.30
N ASP A 73 32.69 32.73 15.90
CA ASP A 73 33.69 31.73 16.38
C ASP A 73 33.88 31.76 17.91
N GLU A 74 33.79 32.92 18.53
CA GLU A 74 33.85 33.08 19.99
C GLU A 74 32.66 32.47 20.73
N MET A 75 31.52 32.31 20.09
CA MET A 75 30.31 31.71 20.64
C MET A 75 30.17 30.20 20.31
N ARG A 76 31.16 29.60 19.66
CA ARG A 76 31.10 28.19 19.24
C ARG A 76 31.48 27.21 20.33
N SER A 77 32.14 27.67 21.44
CA SER A 77 32.41 26.85 22.62
C SER A 77 31.09 26.48 23.31
N ALA A 78 30.92 25.22 23.69
CA ALA A 78 29.76 24.75 24.43
C ALA A 78 29.55 25.54 25.75
N SER A 79 30.61 25.80 26.48
CA SER A 79 30.59 26.56 27.74
C SER A 79 30.08 27.99 27.64
N TYR A 80 30.14 28.61 26.47
CA TYR A 80 29.52 29.91 26.22
C TYR A 80 28.02 29.91 26.51
N TRP A 81 27.36 28.77 26.31
CA TRP A 81 25.92 28.60 26.39
C TRP A 81 25.42 28.09 27.74
N ASP A 82 26.31 27.77 28.70
CA ASP A 82 25.93 27.22 30.02
C ASP A 82 24.88 28.07 30.76
N PRO A 83 24.98 29.41 30.82
CA PRO A 83 23.93 30.22 31.45
C PRO A 83 22.56 30.13 30.78
N LEU A 84 22.53 29.94 29.46
CA LEU A 84 21.30 29.78 28.67
C LEU A 84 20.73 28.37 28.86
N VAL A 85 21.58 27.34 28.87
CA VAL A 85 21.20 25.95 29.15
C VAL A 85 20.52 25.84 30.51
N GLU A 86 21.16 26.44 31.56
CA GLU A 86 20.62 26.52 32.93
C GLU A 86 19.27 27.27 32.97
N ALA A 87 19.21 28.43 32.31
CA ALA A 87 18.01 29.27 32.33
C ALA A 87 16.77 28.62 31.70
N ILE A 88 16.95 27.86 30.64
CA ILE A 88 15.85 27.18 29.94
C ILE A 88 15.56 25.76 30.48
N GLY A 89 16.36 25.29 31.47
CA GLY A 89 16.22 23.94 31.99
C GLY A 89 16.36 22.89 30.87
N TYR A 90 17.36 23.04 30.01
CA TYR A 90 17.60 22.11 28.95
C TYR A 90 18.22 20.83 29.46
N GLU A 91 17.43 19.78 29.53
CA GLU A 91 17.96 18.43 29.68
C GLU A 91 18.23 17.86 28.27
N PRO A 92 19.43 17.31 27.98
CA PRO A 92 19.67 16.63 26.73
C PRO A 92 18.63 15.53 26.61
N LYS A 93 17.82 15.58 25.53
CA LYS A 93 17.01 14.42 25.22
C LYS A 93 17.96 13.25 25.14
N THR A 94 17.71 12.21 25.92
CA THR A 94 18.34 10.91 25.78
C THR A 94 18.55 10.66 24.31
N ASP A 95 19.73 10.22 23.89
CA ASP A 95 20.06 10.03 22.48
C ASP A 95 19.10 9.00 21.86
N THR A 96 17.95 9.51 21.43
CA THR A 96 16.87 8.70 20.88
C THR A 96 17.33 7.98 19.61
N ASP A 97 18.35 8.50 18.94
CA ASP A 97 18.93 7.88 17.75
C ASP A 97 19.84 6.70 18.11
N ALA A 98 20.64 6.82 19.18
CA ALA A 98 21.43 5.69 19.69
C ALA A 98 20.53 4.58 20.22
N ILE A 99 19.49 4.93 21.00
CA ILE A 99 18.52 3.96 21.51
C ILE A 99 17.78 3.28 20.34
N ALA A 100 17.32 4.04 19.36
CA ALA A 100 16.64 3.51 18.19
C ALA A 100 17.55 2.55 17.38
N SER A 101 18.84 2.86 17.28
CA SER A 101 19.83 2.01 16.62
C SER A 101 20.00 0.69 17.34
N VAL A 102 20.15 0.73 18.68
CA VAL A 102 20.31 -0.47 19.51
C VAL A 102 19.05 -1.34 19.45
N LEU A 103 17.87 -0.76 19.68
CA LEU A 103 16.60 -1.50 19.65
C LEU A 103 16.31 -2.10 18.26
N SER A 104 16.63 -1.37 17.20
CA SER A 104 16.51 -1.88 15.83
C SER A 104 17.43 -3.07 15.60
N ALA A 105 18.70 -2.99 15.98
CA ALA A 105 19.66 -4.08 15.85
C ALA A 105 19.23 -5.32 16.65
N GLU A 106 18.75 -5.14 17.87
CA GLU A 106 18.20 -6.22 18.69
C GLU A 106 16.97 -6.85 18.05
N THR A 107 16.05 -6.02 17.51
CA THR A 107 14.85 -6.50 16.83
C THR A 107 15.21 -7.33 15.60
N ILE A 108 16.15 -6.86 14.78
CA ILE A 108 16.65 -7.59 13.60
C ILE A 108 17.28 -8.94 14.03
N LYS A 109 18.10 -8.95 15.08
CA LYS A 109 18.70 -10.18 15.61
C LYS A 109 17.61 -11.17 16.05
N ARG A 110 16.62 -10.73 16.81
CA ARG A 110 15.48 -11.56 17.24
C ARG A 110 14.66 -12.10 16.08
N LEU A 111 14.37 -11.27 15.08
CA LEU A 111 13.67 -11.71 13.87
C LEU A 111 14.43 -12.83 13.15
N LYS A 112 15.74 -12.68 12.95
CA LYS A 112 16.58 -13.70 12.27
C LYS A 112 16.66 -15.02 13.05
N ILE A 113 16.49 -14.98 14.37
CA ILE A 113 16.46 -16.18 15.23
C ILE A 113 15.07 -16.85 15.17
N LEU A 114 14.00 -16.04 15.28
CA LEU A 114 12.63 -16.57 15.31
C LEU A 114 12.14 -17.03 13.93
N PHE A 115 12.62 -16.41 12.86
CA PHE A 115 12.19 -16.65 11.48
C PHE A 115 13.40 -16.87 10.55
N PRO A 116 14.10 -18.01 10.69
CA PRO A 116 15.36 -18.27 9.95
C PRO A 116 15.17 -18.35 8.44
N ASP A 117 13.98 -18.76 7.97
CA ASP A 117 13.68 -18.88 6.55
C ASP A 117 13.42 -17.51 5.88
N GLU A 118 13.16 -16.47 6.68
CA GLU A 118 12.86 -15.12 6.19
C GLU A 118 14.06 -14.16 6.24
N ARG A 119 15.29 -14.68 6.36
CA ARG A 119 16.50 -13.85 6.51
C ARG A 119 16.69 -12.82 5.41
N LYS A 120 16.33 -13.16 4.17
CA LYS A 120 16.42 -12.24 3.03
C LYS A 120 15.48 -11.05 3.23
N VAL A 121 14.20 -11.32 3.48
CA VAL A 121 13.20 -10.27 3.72
C VAL A 121 13.58 -9.39 4.90
N ILE A 122 14.08 -9.97 6.01
CA ILE A 122 14.54 -9.22 7.18
C ILE A 122 15.72 -8.30 6.81
N SER A 123 16.65 -8.76 5.97
CA SER A 123 17.79 -7.95 5.55
C SER A 123 17.34 -6.80 4.63
N ASP A 124 16.47 -7.05 3.67
CA ASP A 124 15.92 -6.03 2.77
C ASP A 124 15.16 -4.93 3.55
N LEU A 125 14.39 -5.32 4.57
CA LEU A 125 13.68 -4.38 5.46
C LEU A 125 14.64 -3.56 6.32
N ALA A 126 15.74 -4.16 6.77
CA ALA A 126 16.76 -3.48 7.56
C ALA A 126 17.52 -2.47 6.70
N GLU A 127 17.92 -2.83 5.49
CA GLU A 127 18.60 -1.96 4.52
C GLU A 127 17.73 -0.76 4.11
N LYS A 128 16.43 -0.98 3.91
CA LYS A 128 15.44 0.08 3.64
C LYS A 128 15.12 0.93 4.88
N GLY A 129 15.68 0.63 6.05
CA GLY A 129 15.44 1.34 7.31
C GLY A 129 14.03 1.21 7.87
N LEU A 130 13.21 0.29 7.33
CA LEU A 130 11.80 0.14 7.69
C LEU A 130 11.61 -0.35 9.12
N ILE A 131 12.48 -1.24 9.62
CA ILE A 131 12.46 -1.72 11.00
C ILE A 131 12.77 -0.57 11.95
N ARG A 132 13.85 0.18 11.68
CA ARG A 132 14.27 1.32 12.51
C ARG A 132 13.21 2.42 12.55
N SER A 133 12.59 2.74 11.42
CA SER A 133 11.57 3.79 11.34
C SER A 133 10.32 3.48 12.17
N PHE A 134 9.98 2.21 12.35
CA PHE A 134 8.85 1.80 13.18
C PHE A 134 9.22 1.65 14.66
N VAL A 135 10.30 0.93 14.94
CA VAL A 135 10.74 0.64 16.31
C VAL A 135 11.12 1.93 17.05
N GLY A 136 11.88 2.82 16.39
CA GLY A 136 12.36 4.05 17.02
C GLY A 136 13.08 3.74 18.35
N ALA A 137 12.88 4.61 19.33
CA ALA A 137 13.42 4.46 20.69
C ALA A 137 12.42 3.80 21.67
N ASP A 138 11.48 3.00 21.18
CA ASP A 138 10.36 2.43 21.94
C ASP A 138 10.44 0.90 21.98
N LYS A 139 10.61 0.33 23.18
CA LYS A 139 10.67 -1.12 23.40
C LYS A 139 9.35 -1.82 23.09
N ASP A 140 8.22 -1.18 23.34
CA ASP A 140 6.90 -1.76 23.07
C ASP A 140 6.67 -1.88 21.58
N ARG A 141 7.12 -0.90 20.79
CA ARG A 141 7.11 -0.97 19.32
C ARG A 141 8.00 -2.10 18.80
N SER A 142 9.15 -2.36 19.41
CA SER A 142 9.97 -3.52 19.06
C SER A 142 9.20 -4.83 19.26
N ALA A 143 8.51 -4.99 20.39
CA ALA A 143 7.67 -6.16 20.65
C ALA A 143 6.48 -6.27 19.70
N GLN A 144 5.84 -5.14 19.36
CA GLN A 144 4.75 -5.09 18.37
C GLN A 144 5.26 -5.47 16.97
N TYR A 145 6.46 -5.01 16.58
CA TYR A 145 7.03 -5.35 15.27
C TYR A 145 7.28 -6.86 15.11
N LEU A 146 7.74 -7.54 16.16
CA LEU A 146 7.89 -9.00 16.16
C LEU A 146 6.54 -9.69 15.91
N LYS A 147 5.45 -9.20 16.48
CA LYS A 147 4.10 -9.70 16.24
C LYS A 147 3.63 -9.41 14.80
N VAL A 148 3.85 -8.21 14.28
CA VAL A 148 3.53 -7.88 12.88
C VAL A 148 4.28 -8.81 11.92
N PHE A 149 5.56 -9.08 12.20
CA PHE A 149 6.34 -10.00 11.40
C PHE A 149 5.84 -11.45 11.51
N LYS A 150 5.38 -11.89 12.68
CA LYS A 150 4.72 -13.19 12.83
C LYS A 150 3.43 -13.27 12.01
N ALA A 151 2.63 -12.19 12.00
CA ALA A 151 1.43 -12.13 11.16
C ALA A 151 1.78 -12.27 9.67
N PHE A 152 2.84 -11.62 9.21
CA PHE A 152 3.34 -11.76 7.85
C PHE A 152 3.75 -13.21 7.53
N VAL A 153 4.48 -13.89 8.43
CA VAL A 153 4.90 -15.28 8.24
C VAL A 153 3.69 -16.23 8.19
N ASN A 154 2.69 -16.02 9.06
CA ASN A 154 1.46 -16.81 9.05
C ASN A 154 0.73 -16.69 7.69
N LEU A 155 0.65 -15.47 7.14
CA LEU A 155 0.04 -15.26 5.80
C LEU A 155 0.74 -16.02 4.68
N ARG A 156 2.04 -16.25 4.78
CA ARG A 156 2.77 -17.04 3.77
C ARG A 156 2.54 -18.54 3.88
N GLN A 157 2.11 -19.03 5.02
CA GLN A 157 1.85 -20.45 5.30
C GLN A 157 0.39 -20.82 5.05
N GLU A 158 -0.53 -19.85 5.14
CA GLU A 158 -1.96 -20.08 4.96
C GLU A 158 -2.40 -19.69 3.55
N THR A 159 -3.35 -20.45 3.02
CA THR A 159 -3.93 -20.17 1.70
C THR A 159 -4.87 -18.98 1.73
N CYS A 160 -5.49 -18.71 2.89
CA CYS A 160 -6.40 -17.58 3.09
C CYS A 160 -6.72 -17.35 4.56
N THR A 161 -6.80 -16.09 4.99
CA THR A 161 -7.25 -15.71 6.34
C THR A 161 -7.90 -14.33 6.34
N THR A 162 -8.60 -13.97 7.42
CA THR A 162 -9.11 -12.62 7.64
C THR A 162 -8.15 -11.82 8.50
N LEU A 163 -8.13 -10.48 8.35
CA LEU A 163 -7.37 -9.61 9.27
C LEU A 163 -7.83 -9.78 10.73
N SER A 164 -9.12 -10.09 10.94
CA SER A 164 -9.66 -10.36 12.29
C SER A 164 -9.11 -11.65 12.88
N GLN A 165 -9.03 -12.73 12.10
CA GLN A 165 -8.46 -13.99 12.56
C GLN A 165 -6.97 -13.82 12.83
N LEU A 166 -6.23 -13.24 11.90
CA LEU A 166 -4.80 -12.97 12.03
C LEU A 166 -4.49 -12.08 13.26
N GLY A 167 -5.34 -11.07 13.50
CA GLY A 167 -5.27 -10.23 14.70
C GLY A 167 -5.48 -11.02 15.99
N SER A 168 -6.48 -11.89 16.01
CA SER A 168 -6.75 -12.77 17.16
C SER A 168 -5.57 -13.70 17.42
N ASP A 169 -5.05 -14.38 16.40
CA ASP A 169 -4.02 -15.42 16.54
C ASP A 169 -2.66 -14.87 16.97
N VAL A 170 -2.35 -13.64 16.55
CA VAL A 170 -1.03 -13.05 16.79
C VAL A 170 -1.03 -12.03 17.92
N PHE A 171 -2.11 -11.25 18.05
CA PHE A 171 -2.19 -10.16 19.02
C PHE A 171 -3.13 -10.45 20.19
N ASN A 172 -3.90 -11.54 20.15
CA ASN A 172 -5.05 -11.82 21.03
C ASN A 172 -6.12 -10.70 20.97
N ASP A 173 -6.21 -10.01 19.83
CA ASP A 173 -7.18 -8.95 19.57
C ASP A 173 -7.60 -8.96 18.10
N SER A 174 -8.83 -9.36 17.82
CA SER A 174 -9.39 -9.43 16.47
C SER A 174 -9.47 -8.07 15.75
N LYS A 175 -9.30 -6.96 16.47
CA LYS A 175 -9.32 -5.60 15.92
C LYS A 175 -7.93 -5.02 15.69
N ALA A 176 -6.86 -5.67 16.16
CA ALA A 176 -5.49 -5.17 16.13
C ALA A 176 -5.00 -4.78 14.72
N LEU A 177 -5.45 -5.50 13.69
CA LEU A 177 -5.06 -5.29 12.28
C LEU A 177 -6.17 -4.65 11.43
N ARG A 178 -7.27 -4.14 12.01
CA ARG A 178 -8.35 -3.55 11.21
C ARG A 178 -7.98 -2.20 10.63
N ASN A 179 -7.30 -1.38 11.40
CA ASN A 179 -6.88 -0.03 11.00
C ASN A 179 -5.63 0.38 11.77
N GLY A 180 -4.92 1.39 11.28
CA GLY A 180 -3.90 2.08 12.02
C GLY A 180 -2.48 1.60 11.75
N ILE A 181 -1.59 1.83 12.73
CA ILE A 181 -0.15 1.71 12.57
C ILE A 181 0.29 0.27 12.30
N LEU A 182 -0.33 -0.72 12.94
CA LEU A 182 0.07 -2.13 12.79
C LEU A 182 -0.29 -2.69 11.41
N LEU A 183 -1.49 -2.39 10.89
CA LEU A 183 -1.87 -2.73 9.52
C LEU A 183 -0.93 -2.08 8.51
N GLY A 184 -0.67 -0.77 8.66
CA GLY A 184 0.26 -0.08 7.76
C GLY A 184 1.69 -0.64 7.79
N GLN A 185 2.13 -1.25 8.92
CA GLN A 185 3.42 -1.96 8.95
C GLN A 185 3.35 -3.33 8.27
N LEU A 186 2.24 -4.06 8.43
CA LEU A 186 2.01 -5.32 7.72
C LEU A 186 2.01 -5.07 6.21
N ASP A 187 1.32 -4.03 5.73
CA ASP A 187 1.29 -3.65 4.31
C ASP A 187 2.69 -3.33 3.76
N LYS A 188 3.53 -2.62 4.53
CA LYS A 188 4.92 -2.35 4.13
C LYS A 188 5.76 -3.62 4.03
N LEU A 189 5.56 -4.56 4.96
CA LEU A 189 6.18 -5.88 4.93
C LEU A 189 5.79 -6.65 3.67
N LEU A 190 4.50 -6.74 3.39
CA LEU A 190 3.95 -7.42 2.22
C LEU A 190 4.49 -6.80 0.92
N ARG A 191 4.44 -5.47 0.79
CA ARG A 191 4.98 -4.77 -0.40
C ARG A 191 6.46 -5.06 -0.63
N THR A 192 7.25 -5.08 0.45
CA THR A 192 8.70 -5.34 0.36
C THR A 192 8.98 -6.79 0.00
N ALA A 193 8.27 -7.74 0.62
CA ALA A 193 8.49 -9.17 0.42
C ALA A 193 8.07 -9.65 -0.98
N TYR A 194 7.03 -9.02 -1.55
CA TYR A 194 6.53 -9.38 -2.88
C TYR A 194 7.00 -8.45 -3.99
N ASP A 195 7.84 -7.45 -3.67
CA ASP A 195 8.33 -6.42 -4.60
C ASP A 195 7.22 -5.75 -5.42
N GLN A 196 6.14 -5.36 -4.72
CA GLN A 196 4.93 -4.81 -5.35
C GLN A 196 4.58 -3.43 -4.75
N PRO A 197 5.40 -2.39 -5.02
CA PRO A 197 5.22 -1.07 -4.41
C PRO A 197 3.95 -0.36 -4.85
N ASP A 198 3.42 -0.68 -6.03
CA ASP A 198 2.38 0.09 -6.72
C ASP A 198 0.96 -0.47 -6.56
N LEU A 199 0.79 -1.63 -5.93
CA LEU A 199 -0.54 -2.19 -5.69
C LEU A 199 -1.34 -1.31 -4.73
N SER A 200 -2.64 -1.17 -4.96
CA SER A 200 -3.55 -0.69 -3.93
C SER A 200 -3.53 -1.62 -2.70
N VAL A 201 -4.01 -1.16 -1.56
CA VAL A 201 -4.09 -2.00 -0.35
C VAL A 201 -4.99 -3.20 -0.59
N SER A 202 -6.10 -3.02 -1.28
CA SER A 202 -7.03 -4.10 -1.61
C SER A 202 -6.39 -5.17 -2.49
N GLU A 203 -5.66 -4.77 -3.54
CA GLU A 203 -4.92 -5.69 -4.40
C GLU A 203 -3.84 -6.45 -3.63
N LEU A 204 -3.08 -5.74 -2.79
CA LEU A 204 -2.04 -6.31 -1.96
C LEU A 204 -2.60 -7.39 -1.03
N HIS A 205 -3.67 -7.07 -0.33
CA HIS A 205 -4.35 -7.99 0.57
C HIS A 205 -4.88 -9.21 -0.18
N ALA A 206 -5.59 -8.97 -1.28
CA ALA A 206 -6.10 -10.05 -2.11
C ALA A 206 -4.98 -10.96 -2.64
N ASN A 207 -3.84 -10.40 -3.08
CA ASN A 207 -2.68 -11.18 -3.54
C ASN A 207 -2.02 -12.01 -2.44
N CYS A 208 -2.13 -11.56 -1.19
CA CYS A 208 -1.56 -12.24 -0.03
C CYS A 208 -2.55 -13.19 0.67
N GLY A 209 -3.74 -13.45 0.09
CA GLY A 209 -4.73 -14.33 0.69
C GLY A 209 -5.49 -13.71 1.88
N ILE A 210 -5.42 -12.39 2.07
CA ILE A 210 -6.22 -11.70 3.06
C ILE A 210 -7.61 -11.47 2.48
N VAL A 211 -8.63 -11.98 3.15
CA VAL A 211 -10.04 -11.76 2.81
C VAL A 211 -10.72 -10.96 3.92
N ASP A 212 -11.56 -10.02 3.56
CA ASP A 212 -12.27 -9.20 4.54
C ASP A 212 -13.30 -10.02 5.32
N ASN A 213 -14.04 -10.86 4.60
CA ASN A 213 -15.01 -11.78 5.17
C ASN A 213 -15.16 -12.99 4.23
N PRO A 214 -14.97 -14.24 4.70
CA PRO A 214 -15.06 -15.43 3.86
C PRO A 214 -16.44 -15.64 3.24
N TYR A 215 -17.50 -15.05 3.80
CA TYR A 215 -18.84 -15.13 3.24
C TYR A 215 -19.22 -13.93 2.36
N THR A 216 -18.57 -12.80 2.49
CA THR A 216 -18.75 -11.64 1.60
C THR A 216 -17.75 -11.64 0.44
N SER A 217 -16.59 -12.28 0.58
CA SER A 217 -15.75 -12.59 -0.56
C SER A 217 -16.40 -13.71 -1.37
N HIS A 218 -16.86 -13.35 -2.54
CA HIS A 218 -17.58 -14.27 -3.43
C HIS A 218 -17.18 -14.03 -4.88
N VAL A 219 -17.57 -14.95 -5.73
CA VAL A 219 -17.51 -14.77 -7.18
C VAL A 219 -18.91 -14.95 -7.75
N VAL A 220 -19.28 -14.06 -8.66
CA VAL A 220 -20.52 -14.19 -9.44
C VAL A 220 -20.15 -14.72 -10.82
N VAL A 221 -20.71 -15.87 -11.19
CA VAL A 221 -20.36 -16.56 -12.42
C VAL A 221 -21.63 -17.03 -13.14
N PHE A 222 -21.67 -16.77 -14.43
CA PHE A 222 -22.69 -17.26 -15.35
C PHE A 222 -22.02 -18.15 -16.38
N ALA A 223 -21.91 -19.44 -16.09
CA ALA A 223 -21.25 -20.41 -16.96
C ALA A 223 -21.82 -21.82 -16.74
N PRO A 224 -21.82 -22.69 -17.77
CA PRO A 224 -22.29 -24.07 -17.66
C PRO A 224 -21.18 -24.97 -17.12
N PHE A 225 -21.15 -25.20 -15.80
CA PHE A 225 -20.18 -26.09 -15.18
C PHE A 225 -20.76 -26.83 -13.98
N ARG A 226 -20.11 -27.94 -13.66
CA ARG A 226 -20.26 -28.73 -12.44
C ARG A 226 -18.96 -28.71 -11.67
N PHE A 227 -19.02 -28.90 -10.38
CA PHE A 227 -17.78 -29.00 -9.58
C PHE A 227 -17.89 -30.09 -8.52
N THR A 228 -16.75 -30.65 -8.15
CA THR A 228 -16.60 -31.62 -7.07
C THR A 228 -15.74 -31.00 -5.98
N THR A 229 -16.18 -31.09 -4.74
CA THR A 229 -15.46 -30.61 -3.56
C THR A 229 -14.46 -31.63 -3.04
N SER A 230 -13.56 -31.21 -2.15
CA SER A 230 -12.51 -32.04 -1.56
C SER A 230 -13.04 -33.27 -0.79
N ASP A 231 -14.26 -33.21 -0.28
CA ASP A 231 -14.98 -34.32 0.36
C ASP A 231 -15.68 -35.27 -0.65
N GLY A 232 -15.52 -35.02 -1.95
CA GLY A 232 -16.02 -35.87 -3.02
C GLY A 232 -17.48 -35.61 -3.43
N ILE A 233 -18.13 -34.60 -2.87
CA ILE A 233 -19.51 -34.24 -3.22
C ILE A 233 -19.51 -33.44 -4.53
N SER A 234 -20.37 -33.83 -5.47
CA SER A 234 -20.53 -33.15 -6.76
C SER A 234 -21.76 -32.26 -6.76
N TYR A 235 -21.60 -31.07 -7.33
CA TYR A 235 -22.63 -30.04 -7.43
C TYR A 235 -22.82 -29.60 -8.88
N ASP A 236 -24.07 -29.56 -9.33
CA ASP A 236 -24.47 -29.16 -10.69
C ASP A 236 -25.30 -27.87 -10.72
N TYR A 237 -25.50 -27.22 -9.58
CA TYR A 237 -26.35 -26.04 -9.51
C TYR A 237 -25.86 -24.85 -10.37
N PRO A 238 -24.55 -24.61 -10.60
CA PRO A 238 -24.14 -23.56 -11.53
C PRO A 238 -24.61 -23.84 -12.95
N GLN A 239 -24.55 -25.10 -13.42
CA GLN A 239 -25.04 -25.49 -14.72
C GLN A 239 -26.57 -25.32 -14.84
N ARG A 240 -27.32 -25.68 -13.81
CA ARG A 240 -28.80 -25.50 -13.78
C ARG A 240 -29.16 -24.02 -13.76
N LEU A 241 -28.45 -23.18 -13.00
CA LEU A 241 -28.68 -21.75 -12.99
C LEU A 241 -28.37 -21.14 -14.37
N PHE A 242 -27.26 -21.53 -15.00
CA PHE A 242 -26.92 -21.10 -16.33
C PHE A 242 -28.05 -21.44 -17.36
N GLN A 243 -28.59 -22.66 -17.31
CA GLN A 243 -29.71 -23.09 -18.16
C GLN A 243 -30.97 -22.27 -17.88
N ALA A 244 -31.17 -21.82 -16.67
CA ALA A 244 -32.29 -20.94 -16.28
C ALA A 244 -32.03 -19.45 -16.57
N GLY A 245 -30.89 -19.07 -17.19
CA GLY A 245 -30.51 -17.68 -17.43
C GLY A 245 -30.10 -16.92 -16.17
N GLN A 246 -29.65 -17.61 -15.11
CA GLN A 246 -29.27 -17.03 -13.83
C GLN A 246 -27.80 -17.25 -13.50
N ALA A 247 -27.17 -16.26 -12.92
CA ALA A 247 -25.80 -16.37 -12.41
C ALA A 247 -25.76 -17.11 -11.07
N ALA A 248 -24.73 -17.92 -10.88
CA ALA A 248 -24.39 -18.51 -9.59
C ALA A 248 -23.54 -17.55 -8.78
N VAL A 249 -23.79 -17.47 -7.47
CA VAL A 249 -22.92 -16.80 -6.50
C VAL A 249 -22.23 -17.86 -5.65
N LEU A 250 -20.91 -17.92 -5.72
CA LEU A 250 -20.09 -18.86 -4.96
C LEU A 250 -19.30 -18.09 -3.90
N PRO A 251 -19.63 -18.26 -2.62
CA PRO A 251 -18.84 -17.67 -1.54
C PRO A 251 -17.46 -18.34 -1.48
N TRP A 252 -16.48 -17.63 -0.92
CA TRP A 252 -15.13 -18.14 -0.72
C TRP A 252 -15.11 -19.54 -0.08
N GLU A 253 -15.94 -19.75 0.96
CA GLU A 253 -16.09 -21.04 1.66
C GLU A 253 -16.40 -22.19 0.70
N THR A 254 -17.20 -21.97 -0.33
CA THR A 254 -17.48 -22.96 -1.37
C THR A 254 -16.31 -23.12 -2.33
N VAL A 255 -15.76 -21.98 -2.82
CA VAL A 255 -14.71 -21.97 -3.86
C VAL A 255 -13.43 -22.66 -3.37
N GLN A 256 -13.00 -22.41 -2.14
CA GLN A 256 -11.80 -23.03 -1.56
C GLN A 256 -11.90 -24.56 -1.43
N ARG A 257 -13.13 -25.11 -1.38
CA ARG A 257 -13.38 -26.56 -1.28
C ARG A 257 -13.48 -27.25 -2.65
N ILE A 258 -13.52 -26.48 -3.74
CA ILE A 258 -13.54 -27.06 -5.09
C ILE A 258 -12.23 -27.80 -5.33
N ARG A 259 -12.32 -29.09 -5.69
CA ARG A 259 -11.21 -29.90 -6.16
C ARG A 259 -11.11 -29.87 -7.67
N ASP A 260 -12.24 -30.08 -8.37
CA ASP A 260 -12.32 -30.22 -9.80
C ASP A 260 -13.53 -29.47 -10.38
N ILE A 261 -13.35 -28.86 -11.56
CA ILE A 261 -14.45 -28.33 -12.39
C ILE A 261 -14.58 -29.19 -13.64
N GLN A 262 -15.81 -29.41 -14.08
CA GLN A 262 -16.17 -30.12 -15.29
C GLN A 262 -17.06 -29.24 -16.16
N THR A 263 -16.69 -29.11 -17.43
CA THR A 263 -17.45 -28.42 -18.46
C THR A 263 -17.78 -29.41 -19.58
N ASP A 264 -18.98 -29.32 -20.18
CA ASP A 264 -19.41 -30.26 -21.23
C ASP A 264 -18.69 -30.00 -22.57
N ARG A 265 -18.03 -28.86 -22.72
CA ARG A 265 -17.29 -28.44 -23.93
C ARG A 265 -16.23 -27.42 -23.57
N ALA A 266 -15.31 -27.13 -24.50
CA ALA A 266 -14.40 -26.02 -24.37
C ALA A 266 -15.16 -24.73 -24.07
N LEU A 267 -14.69 -24.01 -23.05
CA LEU A 267 -15.37 -22.84 -22.50
C LEU A 267 -14.47 -21.61 -22.64
N THR A 268 -15.00 -20.56 -23.28
CA THR A 268 -14.39 -19.24 -23.23
C THR A 268 -15.23 -18.36 -22.31
N LEU A 269 -14.61 -17.87 -21.24
CA LEU A 269 -15.22 -16.96 -20.26
C LEU A 269 -14.95 -15.52 -20.66
N VAL A 270 -15.96 -14.66 -20.59
CA VAL A 270 -15.76 -13.22 -20.58
C VAL A 270 -15.65 -12.79 -19.13
N THR A 271 -14.48 -12.34 -18.67
CA THR A 271 -14.38 -11.71 -17.37
C THR A 271 -14.81 -10.25 -17.49
N SER A 272 -15.73 -9.79 -16.65
CA SER A 272 -16.26 -8.43 -16.66
C SER A 272 -15.92 -7.69 -15.39
N GLU A 273 -15.35 -6.48 -15.51
CA GLU A 273 -14.98 -5.64 -14.38
C GLU A 273 -16.22 -5.05 -13.72
N ASN A 274 -17.17 -4.51 -14.50
CA ASN A 274 -18.35 -3.80 -14.03
C ASN A 274 -19.62 -4.64 -14.09
N ALA A 275 -20.58 -4.34 -13.21
CA ALA A 275 -21.83 -5.10 -13.08
C ALA A 275 -22.78 -4.94 -14.28
N ALA A 276 -22.88 -3.74 -14.85
CA ALA A 276 -23.81 -3.48 -15.97
C ALA A 276 -23.43 -4.28 -17.22
N PRO A 277 -22.16 -4.30 -17.66
CA PRO A 277 -21.66 -5.18 -18.69
C PRO A 277 -21.84 -6.67 -18.39
N PHE A 278 -21.56 -7.10 -17.16
CA PHE A 278 -21.82 -8.48 -16.75
C PHE A 278 -23.28 -8.88 -16.98
N LEU A 279 -24.23 -8.05 -16.54
CA LEU A 279 -25.67 -8.31 -16.75
C LEU A 279 -26.05 -8.35 -18.22
N ALA A 280 -25.42 -7.52 -19.06
CA ALA A 280 -25.67 -7.54 -20.50
C ALA A 280 -25.17 -8.86 -21.12
N LEU A 281 -24.01 -9.36 -20.72
CA LEU A 281 -23.46 -10.65 -21.15
C LEU A 281 -24.34 -11.83 -20.69
N VAL A 282 -24.90 -11.80 -19.50
CA VAL A 282 -25.88 -12.80 -19.02
C VAL A 282 -27.10 -12.83 -19.92
N LYS A 283 -27.63 -11.67 -20.32
CA LYS A 283 -28.78 -11.57 -21.22
C LYS A 283 -28.52 -12.16 -22.62
N THR A 284 -27.28 -12.13 -23.08
CA THR A 284 -26.87 -12.74 -24.35
C THR A 284 -26.48 -14.21 -24.22
N SER A 285 -26.69 -14.80 -23.06
CA SER A 285 -26.27 -16.19 -22.73
C SER A 285 -24.77 -16.45 -22.92
N SER A 286 -23.95 -15.44 -22.81
CA SER A 286 -22.50 -15.54 -22.92
C SER A 286 -21.88 -15.99 -21.56
N PRO A 287 -21.11 -17.07 -21.53
CA PRO A 287 -20.42 -17.47 -20.30
C PRO A 287 -19.54 -16.33 -19.77
N THR A 288 -19.82 -15.88 -18.55
CA THR A 288 -19.16 -14.71 -18.00
C THR A 288 -18.91 -14.83 -16.51
N LEU A 289 -17.87 -14.15 -16.04
CA LEU A 289 -17.47 -14.07 -14.64
C LEU A 289 -17.29 -12.61 -14.25
N TYR A 290 -17.93 -12.19 -13.18
CA TYR A 290 -17.83 -10.83 -12.64
C TYR A 290 -16.65 -10.73 -11.67
N THR A 291 -15.72 -9.81 -11.93
CA THR A 291 -14.52 -9.62 -11.10
C THR A 291 -14.68 -8.60 -10.01
N GLU A 292 -15.65 -7.65 -10.15
CA GLU A 292 -15.85 -6.54 -9.21
C GLU A 292 -14.57 -5.69 -9.04
N GLY A 293 -13.99 -5.27 -10.18
CA GLY A 293 -12.68 -4.65 -10.23
C GLY A 293 -11.55 -5.69 -10.13
N TYR A 294 -10.58 -5.47 -9.24
CA TYR A 294 -9.46 -6.40 -9.07
C TYR A 294 -9.91 -7.78 -8.55
N PRO A 295 -9.47 -8.88 -9.18
CA PRO A 295 -9.94 -10.23 -8.84
C PRO A 295 -9.58 -10.58 -7.38
N ASN A 296 -10.60 -10.78 -6.56
CA ASN A 296 -10.47 -11.26 -5.18
C ASN A 296 -10.04 -12.74 -5.13
N GLY A 297 -9.81 -13.27 -3.93
CA GLY A 297 -9.36 -14.65 -3.74
C GLY A 297 -10.29 -15.68 -4.37
N ALA A 298 -11.63 -15.50 -4.26
CA ALA A 298 -12.61 -16.43 -4.83
C ALA A 298 -12.56 -16.43 -6.36
N VAL A 299 -12.44 -15.24 -6.98
CA VAL A 299 -12.29 -15.09 -8.43
C VAL A 299 -11.04 -15.81 -8.92
N ARG A 300 -9.89 -15.59 -8.27
CA ARG A 300 -8.61 -16.17 -8.69
C ARG A 300 -8.59 -17.70 -8.60
N VAL A 301 -9.08 -18.24 -7.51
CA VAL A 301 -9.14 -19.70 -7.32
C VAL A 301 -10.10 -20.33 -8.32
N LEU A 302 -11.27 -19.72 -8.56
CA LEU A 302 -12.22 -20.24 -9.53
C LEU A 302 -11.67 -20.18 -10.97
N LEU A 303 -11.00 -19.08 -11.36
CA LEU A 303 -10.32 -18.97 -12.66
C LEU A 303 -9.26 -20.06 -12.84
N HIS A 304 -8.46 -20.33 -11.81
CA HIS A 304 -7.45 -21.40 -11.85
C HIS A 304 -8.07 -22.79 -12.02
N HIS A 305 -9.23 -23.05 -11.41
CA HIS A 305 -9.95 -24.30 -11.62
C HIS A 305 -10.53 -24.40 -13.03
N PHE A 306 -11.01 -23.29 -13.60
CA PHE A 306 -11.43 -23.23 -14.99
C PHE A 306 -10.27 -23.48 -15.97
N ASP A 307 -9.10 -22.90 -15.71
CA ASP A 307 -7.88 -23.15 -16.50
C ASP A 307 -7.50 -24.63 -16.52
N LYS A 308 -7.50 -25.28 -15.34
CA LYS A 308 -7.27 -26.73 -15.23
C LYS A 308 -8.30 -27.56 -15.98
N ALA A 309 -9.51 -27.08 -16.12
CA ALA A 309 -10.58 -27.71 -16.90
C ALA A 309 -10.49 -27.40 -18.41
N GLY A 310 -9.45 -26.69 -18.86
CA GLY A 310 -9.23 -26.32 -20.26
C GLY A 310 -10.08 -25.15 -20.74
N ALA A 311 -10.58 -24.32 -19.84
CA ALA A 311 -11.27 -23.09 -20.20
C ALA A 311 -10.26 -21.96 -20.47
N HIS A 312 -10.67 -21.03 -21.32
CA HIS A 312 -9.92 -19.82 -21.66
C HIS A 312 -10.69 -18.58 -21.21
N ALA A 313 -10.04 -17.43 -21.17
CA ALA A 313 -10.70 -16.17 -20.85
C ALA A 313 -10.33 -15.03 -21.80
N VAL A 314 -11.30 -14.16 -22.04
CA VAL A 314 -11.10 -12.80 -22.54
C VAL A 314 -11.57 -11.81 -21.48
N HIS A 315 -10.91 -10.66 -21.35
CA HIS A 315 -11.30 -9.67 -20.36
C HIS A 315 -12.00 -8.47 -20.97
N SER A 316 -13.06 -8.03 -20.33
CA SER A 316 -13.74 -6.78 -20.57
C SER A 316 -13.66 -5.90 -19.35
N GLY A 317 -13.08 -4.72 -19.49
CA GLY A 317 -12.92 -3.70 -18.45
C GLY A 317 -12.76 -2.32 -19.05
N ASP A 318 -12.61 -1.32 -18.22
CA ASP A 318 -12.26 0.03 -18.63
C ASP A 318 -10.91 0.05 -19.35
N THR A 319 -10.75 0.92 -20.35
CA THR A 319 -9.46 1.01 -21.06
C THR A 319 -8.50 2.00 -20.37
N ASP A 320 -8.49 2.02 -19.05
CA ASP A 320 -7.58 2.82 -18.23
C ASP A 320 -6.44 1.96 -17.64
N LEU A 321 -5.60 2.58 -16.81
CA LEU A 321 -4.48 1.88 -16.17
C LEU A 321 -4.96 0.69 -15.31
N ASP A 322 -6.03 0.88 -14.53
CA ASP A 322 -6.48 -0.15 -13.60
C ASP A 322 -7.16 -1.31 -14.35
N GLY A 323 -7.96 -1.04 -15.40
CA GLY A 323 -8.55 -2.08 -16.25
C GLY A 323 -7.50 -2.96 -16.94
N TYR A 324 -6.41 -2.39 -17.47
CA TYR A 324 -5.32 -3.20 -18.03
C TYR A 324 -4.54 -3.98 -16.98
N ARG A 325 -4.39 -3.46 -15.76
CA ARG A 325 -3.77 -4.20 -14.64
C ARG A 325 -4.64 -5.36 -14.18
N ILE A 326 -5.97 -5.18 -14.17
CA ILE A 326 -6.93 -6.25 -13.89
C ILE A 326 -6.80 -7.35 -14.95
N ALA A 327 -6.77 -6.99 -16.25
CA ALA A 327 -6.57 -7.94 -17.35
C ALA A 327 -5.26 -8.73 -17.18
N GLU A 328 -4.17 -8.07 -16.84
CA GLU A 328 -2.89 -8.74 -16.59
C GLU A 328 -2.96 -9.69 -15.38
N GLN A 329 -3.63 -9.29 -14.29
CA GLN A 329 -3.80 -10.20 -13.16
C GLN A 329 -4.61 -11.44 -13.52
N ILE A 330 -5.72 -11.28 -14.26
CA ILE A 330 -6.54 -12.39 -14.73
C ILE A 330 -5.69 -13.37 -15.55
N SER A 331 -4.84 -12.86 -16.45
CA SER A 331 -3.99 -13.67 -17.31
C SER A 331 -2.98 -14.56 -16.56
N ARG A 332 -2.80 -14.38 -15.25
CA ARG A 332 -1.95 -15.22 -14.40
C ARG A 332 -2.68 -16.44 -13.86
N PHE A 333 -4.00 -16.48 -13.94
CA PHE A 333 -4.82 -17.52 -13.32
C PHE A 333 -5.56 -18.39 -14.33
N ILE A 334 -5.66 -17.95 -15.59
CA ILE A 334 -6.33 -18.68 -16.68
C ILE A 334 -5.65 -18.37 -18.00
N THR A 335 -5.66 -19.32 -18.92
CA THR A 335 -5.24 -19.11 -20.31
C THR A 335 -6.02 -17.94 -20.91
N PHE A 336 -5.29 -16.91 -21.35
CA PHE A 336 -5.84 -15.61 -21.66
C PHE A 336 -5.72 -15.31 -23.15
N ASP A 337 -6.86 -15.24 -23.86
CA ASP A 337 -6.93 -15.03 -25.30
C ASP A 337 -6.85 -13.55 -25.70
N GLY A 338 -7.09 -12.61 -24.74
CA GLY A 338 -6.96 -11.18 -25.00
C GLY A 338 -8.07 -10.32 -24.38
N LEU A 339 -8.20 -9.11 -24.92
CA LEU A 339 -9.20 -8.14 -24.50
C LEU A 339 -10.44 -8.27 -25.39
N TYR A 340 -11.60 -8.35 -24.77
CA TYR A 340 -12.89 -8.58 -25.45
C TYR A 340 -13.23 -7.53 -26.52
N HIS A 341 -12.76 -6.29 -26.36
CA HIS A 341 -13.09 -5.18 -27.26
C HIS A 341 -11.88 -4.56 -27.98
N HIS A 342 -10.75 -5.25 -28.01
CA HIS A 342 -9.49 -4.70 -28.52
C HIS A 342 -9.61 -3.98 -29.89
N GLY A 343 -10.37 -4.54 -30.83
CA GLY A 343 -10.57 -3.95 -32.16
C GLY A 343 -11.55 -2.75 -32.22
N ARG A 344 -12.28 -2.45 -31.15
CA ARG A 344 -13.33 -1.42 -31.13
C ARG A 344 -12.97 -0.15 -30.40
N VAL A 345 -11.90 -0.16 -29.61
CA VAL A 345 -11.48 0.98 -28.76
C VAL A 345 -11.30 2.25 -29.61
N THR A 346 -10.73 2.16 -30.80
CA THR A 346 -10.43 3.32 -31.66
C THR A 346 -11.68 4.00 -32.26
N THR A 347 -12.82 3.34 -32.25
CA THR A 347 -14.08 3.85 -32.85
C THR A 347 -15.03 4.46 -31.82
N LEU A 348 -14.74 4.32 -30.53
CA LEU A 348 -15.61 4.79 -29.47
C LEU A 348 -15.17 6.16 -28.94
N PRO A 349 -16.07 6.93 -28.31
CA PRO A 349 -15.72 8.22 -27.72
C PRO A 349 -14.79 8.00 -26.52
N HIS A 350 -13.66 8.70 -26.53
CA HIS A 350 -12.67 8.65 -25.45
C HIS A 350 -12.92 9.74 -24.43
N LYS A 351 -12.76 9.41 -23.15
CA LYS A 351 -12.73 10.37 -22.05
C LYS A 351 -11.31 10.91 -21.87
N PRO A 352 -11.13 12.23 -21.72
CA PRO A 352 -9.80 12.79 -21.48
C PRO A 352 -9.25 12.36 -20.14
N LEU A 353 -7.92 12.20 -20.06
CA LEU A 353 -7.22 11.98 -18.80
C LEU A 353 -7.12 13.29 -18.01
N SER A 354 -7.37 13.25 -16.72
CA SER A 354 -6.94 14.31 -15.81
C SER A 354 -5.41 14.35 -15.69
N ASP A 355 -4.84 15.47 -15.23
CA ASP A 355 -3.38 15.60 -15.04
C ASP A 355 -2.84 14.52 -14.06
N ALA A 356 -3.59 14.20 -13.02
CA ALA A 356 -3.22 13.16 -12.06
C ALA A 356 -3.19 11.77 -12.69
N GLN A 357 -4.21 11.43 -13.50
CA GLN A 357 -4.26 10.15 -14.22
C GLN A 357 -3.12 10.05 -15.25
N ARG A 358 -2.85 11.12 -15.99
CA ARG A 358 -1.75 11.20 -16.96
C ARG A 358 -0.41 10.95 -16.27
N SER A 359 -0.11 11.70 -15.20
CA SER A 359 1.15 11.55 -14.44
C SER A 359 1.32 10.15 -13.85
N ARG A 360 0.23 9.54 -13.31
CA ARG A 360 0.24 8.17 -12.80
C ARG A 360 0.56 7.17 -13.91
N LEU A 361 -0.04 7.34 -15.09
CA LEU A 361 0.13 6.46 -16.24
C LEU A 361 1.54 6.55 -16.83
N GLU A 362 2.08 7.77 -17.01
CA GLU A 362 3.45 8.00 -17.47
C GLU A 362 4.47 7.39 -16.52
N SER A 363 4.29 7.61 -15.21
CA SER A 363 5.15 7.02 -14.16
C SER A 363 5.08 5.50 -14.17
N PHE A 364 3.91 4.90 -14.38
CA PHE A 364 3.75 3.46 -14.45
C PHE A 364 4.47 2.87 -15.67
N ILE A 365 4.25 3.42 -16.86
CA ILE A 365 4.92 2.97 -18.09
C ILE A 365 6.45 3.08 -17.96
N GLY A 366 6.96 4.17 -17.37
CA GLY A 366 8.39 4.35 -17.15
C GLY A 366 9.03 3.32 -16.24
N ARG A 367 8.30 2.85 -15.22
CA ARG A 367 8.76 1.82 -14.27
C ARG A 367 8.55 0.39 -14.76
N HIS A 368 7.58 0.17 -15.64
CA HIS A 368 7.19 -1.17 -16.13
C HIS A 368 7.21 -1.22 -17.67
N PRO A 369 8.38 -1.07 -18.32
CA PRO A 369 8.46 -1.02 -19.79
C PRO A 369 8.00 -2.31 -20.45
N ASP A 370 8.11 -3.44 -19.76
CA ASP A 370 7.75 -4.79 -20.23
C ASP A 370 6.31 -5.21 -19.84
N PHE A 371 5.50 -4.27 -19.35
CA PHE A 371 4.11 -4.54 -19.03
C PHE A 371 3.34 -5.00 -20.28
N ARG A 372 2.57 -6.07 -20.17
CA ARG A 372 1.89 -6.73 -21.30
C ARG A 372 1.10 -5.77 -22.18
N PHE A 373 0.46 -4.77 -21.60
CA PHE A 373 -0.43 -3.81 -22.26
C PHE A 373 0.20 -2.40 -22.38
N THR A 374 1.53 -2.32 -22.47
CA THR A 374 2.24 -1.02 -22.59
C THR A 374 1.82 -0.23 -23.83
N ASN A 375 1.53 -0.90 -24.97
CA ASN A 375 1.11 -0.22 -26.18
C ASN A 375 -0.29 0.38 -26.04
N GLU A 376 -1.19 -0.35 -25.43
CA GLU A 376 -2.54 0.10 -25.10
C GLU A 376 -2.51 1.29 -24.13
N LEU A 377 -1.66 1.23 -23.11
CA LEU A 377 -1.47 2.34 -22.18
C LEU A 377 -0.90 3.60 -22.87
N ARG A 378 0.00 3.45 -23.84
CA ARG A 378 0.48 4.57 -24.67
C ARG A 378 -0.64 5.15 -25.53
N HIS A 379 -1.52 4.30 -26.07
CA HIS A 379 -2.72 4.76 -26.79
C HIS A 379 -3.62 5.61 -25.88
N VAL A 380 -3.84 5.16 -24.64
CA VAL A 380 -4.61 5.91 -23.63
C VAL A 380 -3.98 7.26 -23.33
N LEU A 381 -2.66 7.36 -23.23
CA LEU A 381 -1.95 8.65 -23.04
C LEU A 381 -2.24 9.64 -24.18
N LEU A 382 -2.34 9.16 -25.41
CA LEU A 382 -2.54 9.99 -26.60
C LEU A 382 -4.02 10.38 -26.80
N HIS A 383 -4.93 9.44 -26.58
CA HIS A 383 -6.33 9.58 -27.01
C HIS A 383 -7.34 9.65 -25.85
N GLY A 384 -6.93 9.27 -24.65
CA GLY A 384 -7.83 9.08 -23.50
C GLY A 384 -8.30 7.64 -23.35
N TRP A 385 -9.24 7.39 -22.46
CA TRP A 385 -9.75 6.07 -22.11
C TRP A 385 -11.23 5.91 -22.42
N VAL A 386 -11.72 4.68 -22.52
CA VAL A 386 -13.10 4.33 -22.83
C VAL A 386 -13.69 3.52 -21.70
N GLU A 387 -14.89 3.89 -21.25
CA GLU A 387 -15.64 3.12 -20.24
C GLU A 387 -16.13 1.80 -20.82
N GLN A 388 -16.10 0.77 -19.98
CA GLN A 388 -16.58 -0.56 -20.34
C GLN A 388 -18.04 -0.56 -20.82
N GLU A 389 -18.88 0.28 -20.24
CA GLU A 389 -20.31 0.43 -20.61
C GLU A 389 -20.52 0.97 -22.04
N SER A 390 -19.52 1.61 -22.63
CA SER A 390 -19.57 2.14 -23.99
C SER A 390 -19.43 1.05 -25.07
N PHE A 391 -18.95 -0.15 -24.69
CA PHE A 391 -18.82 -1.26 -25.62
C PHE A 391 -20.18 -1.89 -25.87
N GLY A 392 -20.51 -2.14 -27.15
CA GLY A 392 -21.70 -2.94 -27.50
C GLY A 392 -21.51 -4.41 -27.11
N TRP A 393 -22.55 -5.03 -26.59
CA TRP A 393 -22.52 -6.42 -26.10
C TRP A 393 -23.04 -7.38 -27.15
N ALA A 394 -22.14 -8.05 -27.86
CA ALA A 394 -22.43 -9.17 -28.73
C ALA A 394 -21.88 -10.47 -28.13
N SER A 395 -22.50 -11.61 -28.44
CA SER A 395 -21.93 -12.89 -28.01
C SER A 395 -20.51 -13.09 -28.59
N PRO A 396 -19.55 -13.68 -27.82
CA PRO A 396 -18.23 -14.05 -28.33
C PRO A 396 -18.27 -14.93 -29.58
N ALA A 397 -19.34 -15.69 -29.77
CA ALA A 397 -19.56 -16.51 -30.96
C ALA A 397 -19.69 -15.70 -32.28
N GLY A 398 -19.92 -14.38 -32.21
CA GLY A 398 -19.94 -13.48 -33.35
C GLY A 398 -18.60 -12.84 -33.71
N MET A 399 -17.50 -13.17 -33.01
CA MET A 399 -16.17 -12.63 -33.25
C MET A 399 -15.28 -13.50 -34.16
N GLN A 400 -15.83 -14.57 -34.77
CA GLN A 400 -15.08 -15.46 -35.66
C GLN A 400 -15.31 -15.13 -37.17
N GLU A 401 -15.80 -13.92 -37.51
CA GLU A 401 -15.83 -13.43 -38.90
C GLU A 401 -14.93 -12.22 -39.10
#